data_ded30de447554a30853256cbfbf592d4
#
_entry.id   ded30de447554a30853256cbfbf592d4
#
_cell.length_a   1.000
_cell.length_b   1.000
_cell.length_c   1.000
_cell.angle_alpha   90.00
_cell.angle_beta   90.00
_cell.angle_gamma   90.00
#
_symmetry.space_group_name_H-M   'P 1'
#
loop_
_entity.id
_entity.type
_entity.pdbx_description
1 polymer ?
#
loop_
_entity_poly.entity_id
_entity_poly.type
_entity_poly.pdbx_seq_one_letter_code
_entity_poly.pdbx_strand_id
1 'polypeptide(L)'
;IVLWPLVKLFDAALFRKVREAFGGSLRFFVGGGALLDAELQRFYYAIGIPMYQGYGLSEATPIISTNSPRRRMHRIGSSGTPVTPMDLRILDENGRELPNGTKGEIVIRGENVMACYWKNPEATRETVRDGWLHTGDLGYLTDDGFLYVLGRFKSLLIASDGEKYS
;
A
#
# COMPACT_ATOMS: atom_id res chain seq x y z
N ILE A 1 14.20 -16.38 -26.25
CA ILE A 1 15.67 -16.23 -26.50
C ILE A 1 15.95 -15.05 -27.44
N VAL A 2 15.07 -14.68 -28.36
CA VAL A 2 15.27 -13.61 -29.37
C VAL A 2 15.16 -12.19 -28.78
N LEU A 3 14.47 -11.99 -27.65
CA LEU A 3 14.25 -10.67 -27.06
C LEU A 3 15.43 -10.13 -26.22
N TRP A 4 16.33 -10.98 -25.78
CA TRP A 4 17.42 -10.58 -24.87
C TRP A 4 18.43 -9.57 -25.48
N PRO A 5 18.86 -9.69 -26.75
CA PRO A 5 19.72 -8.70 -27.39
C PRO A 5 19.03 -7.35 -27.56
N LEU A 6 17.73 -7.31 -27.86
CA LEU A 6 16.92 -6.10 -27.96
C LEU A 6 16.81 -5.41 -26.59
N VAL A 7 16.54 -6.15 -25.53
CA VAL A 7 16.51 -5.62 -24.16
C VAL A 7 17.84 -4.98 -23.79
N LYS A 8 18.99 -5.60 -24.11
CA LYS A 8 20.33 -5.02 -23.87
C LYS A 8 20.56 -3.76 -24.69
N LEU A 9 20.10 -3.72 -25.93
CA LEU A 9 20.23 -2.55 -26.78
C LEU A 9 19.41 -1.37 -26.22
N PHE A 10 18.16 -1.61 -25.81
CA PHE A 10 17.31 -0.60 -25.16
C PHE A 10 17.89 -0.17 -23.82
N ASP A 11 18.44 -1.08 -23.04
CA ASP A 11 19.09 -0.76 -21.77
C ASP A 11 20.29 0.19 -21.99
N ALA A 12 21.16 -0.13 -22.95
CA ALA A 12 22.32 0.69 -23.23
C ALA A 12 21.97 2.06 -23.86
N ALA A 13 20.95 2.10 -24.72
CA ALA A 13 20.61 3.31 -25.47
C ALA A 13 19.69 4.28 -24.70
N LEU A 14 18.75 3.75 -23.92
CA LEU A 14 17.69 4.54 -23.28
C LEU A 14 17.70 4.41 -21.76
N PHE A 15 17.60 3.21 -21.22
CA PHE A 15 17.39 2.99 -19.78
C PHE A 15 18.60 3.41 -18.96
N ARG A 16 19.80 3.24 -19.48
CA ARG A 16 21.01 3.77 -18.84
C ARG A 16 20.98 5.29 -18.70
N LYS A 17 20.55 6.02 -19.74
CA LYS A 17 20.43 7.49 -19.68
C LYS A 17 19.40 7.93 -18.63
N VAL A 18 18.28 7.20 -18.52
CA VAL A 18 17.29 7.47 -17.47
C VAL A 18 17.91 7.25 -16.09
N ARG A 19 18.62 6.15 -15.86
CA ARG A 19 19.32 5.91 -14.59
C ARG A 19 20.39 6.96 -14.28
N GLU A 20 21.13 7.40 -15.27
CA GLU A 20 22.13 8.47 -15.16
C GLU A 20 21.50 9.81 -14.78
N ALA A 21 20.30 10.13 -15.30
CA ALA A 21 19.54 11.32 -14.90
C ALA A 21 19.13 11.32 -13.42
N PHE A 22 19.00 10.13 -12.81
CA PHE A 22 18.83 9.94 -11.37
C PHE A 22 20.15 9.79 -10.60
N GLY A 23 21.27 10.23 -11.21
CA GLY A 23 22.60 10.19 -10.56
C GLY A 23 23.33 8.86 -10.69
N GLY A 24 22.83 7.89 -11.46
CA GLY A 24 23.47 6.60 -11.77
C GLY A 24 23.61 5.61 -10.61
N SER A 25 23.44 6.05 -9.37
CA SER A 25 23.61 5.23 -8.14
C SER A 25 22.28 4.80 -7.51
N LEU A 26 21.15 5.33 -8.01
CA LEU A 26 19.83 5.01 -7.47
C LEU A 26 19.47 3.55 -7.72
N ARG A 27 19.16 2.81 -6.65
CA ARG A 27 18.89 1.38 -6.70
C ARG A 27 17.40 1.06 -6.73
N PHE A 28 16.58 1.87 -6.06
CA PHE A 28 15.13 1.76 -5.99
C PHE A 28 14.50 3.04 -5.45
N PHE A 29 13.21 3.21 -5.69
CA PHE A 29 12.36 4.19 -5.02
C PHE A 29 11.51 3.52 -3.95
N VAL A 30 11.12 4.30 -2.93
CA VAL A 30 10.04 3.95 -2.00
C VAL A 30 8.94 4.99 -2.15
N GLY A 31 7.74 4.55 -2.44
CA GLY A 31 6.56 5.39 -2.58
C GLY A 31 5.55 5.14 -1.46
N GLY A 32 4.91 6.21 -1.00
CA GLY A 32 3.86 6.15 0.02
C GLY A 32 2.97 7.40 -0.06
N GLY A 33 1.87 7.43 0.72
CA GLY A 33 0.95 8.56 0.77
C GLY A 33 -0.10 8.62 -0.35
N ALA A 34 0.11 7.92 -1.46
CA ALA A 34 -0.86 7.73 -2.53
C ALA A 34 -0.67 6.37 -3.20
N LEU A 35 -1.73 5.85 -3.82
CA LEU A 35 -1.63 4.63 -4.63
C LEU A 35 -0.84 4.92 -5.90
N LEU A 36 0.18 4.12 -6.14
CA LEU A 36 0.97 4.19 -7.35
C LEU A 36 0.41 3.23 -8.39
N ASP A 37 0.22 3.73 -9.61
CA ASP A 37 -0.25 2.93 -10.73
C ASP A 37 0.65 1.72 -11.00
N ALA A 38 0.04 0.55 -11.23
CA ALA A 38 0.76 -0.71 -11.41
C ALA A 38 1.59 -0.74 -12.71
N GLU A 39 1.13 -0.07 -13.77
CA GLU A 39 1.89 0.02 -15.03
C GLU A 39 3.13 0.88 -14.86
N LEU A 40 3.01 1.97 -14.08
CA LEU A 40 4.15 2.81 -13.73
C LEU A 40 5.17 2.03 -12.88
N GLN A 41 4.71 1.20 -11.94
CA GLN A 41 5.59 0.29 -11.18
C GLN A 41 6.31 -0.69 -12.10
N ARG A 42 5.60 -1.31 -13.07
CA ARG A 42 6.20 -2.22 -14.07
C ARG A 42 7.25 -1.51 -14.94
N PHE A 43 6.96 -0.29 -15.37
CA PHE A 43 7.91 0.52 -16.13
C PHE A 43 9.20 0.75 -15.34
N TYR A 44 9.12 1.24 -14.12
CA TYR A 44 10.30 1.47 -13.28
C TYR A 44 11.05 0.18 -12.96
N TYR A 45 10.33 -0.92 -12.76
CA TYR A 45 10.96 -2.23 -12.60
C TYR A 45 11.74 -2.65 -13.85
N ALA A 46 11.16 -2.45 -15.04
CA ALA A 46 11.78 -2.82 -16.31
C ALA A 46 13.06 -2.00 -16.62
N ILE A 47 13.10 -0.72 -16.24
CA ILE A 47 14.29 0.12 -16.43
C ILE A 47 15.37 -0.08 -15.34
N GLY A 48 15.14 -0.99 -14.40
CA GLY A 48 16.11 -1.38 -13.37
C GLY A 48 16.16 -0.46 -12.14
N ILE A 49 15.15 0.39 -11.93
CA ILE A 49 14.97 1.20 -10.72
C ILE A 49 13.58 0.90 -10.13
N PRO A 50 13.36 -0.27 -9.51
CA PRO A 50 12.04 -0.65 -9.02
C PRO A 50 11.48 0.33 -8.00
N MET A 51 10.16 0.52 -8.00
CA MET A 51 9.43 1.29 -7.01
C MET A 51 8.73 0.35 -6.04
N TYR A 52 9.02 0.51 -4.76
CA TYR A 52 8.41 -0.24 -3.66
C TYR A 52 7.33 0.61 -3.00
N GLN A 53 6.08 0.23 -3.21
CA GLN A 53 4.94 0.89 -2.60
C GLN A 53 4.83 0.50 -1.12
N GLY A 54 4.60 1.51 -0.25
CA GLY A 54 4.18 1.33 1.12
C GLY A 54 2.82 2.00 1.37
N TYR A 55 2.18 1.61 2.46
CA TYR A 55 0.94 2.20 2.94
C TYR A 55 1.08 2.57 4.41
N GLY A 56 0.51 3.70 4.78
CA GLY A 56 0.48 4.15 6.16
C GLY A 56 -0.29 5.44 6.35
N LEU A 57 -0.47 5.81 7.61
CA LEU A 57 -1.23 6.95 8.10
C LEU A 57 -0.45 7.64 9.20
N SER A 58 -0.68 8.93 9.40
CA SER A 58 -0.11 9.67 10.55
C SER A 58 -0.50 9.03 11.88
N GLU A 59 -1.71 8.51 11.96
CA GLU A 59 -2.28 7.79 13.10
C GLU A 59 -1.58 6.45 13.40
N ALA A 60 -0.74 5.96 12.47
CA ALA A 60 -0.02 4.68 12.58
C ALA A 60 1.51 4.84 12.57
N THR A 61 2.06 6.02 12.76
CA THR A 61 3.47 6.42 13.03
C THR A 61 4.52 5.84 12.05
N PRO A 62 4.54 6.15 10.77
CA PRO A 62 3.45 6.32 9.82
C PRO A 62 3.17 5.06 8.99
N ILE A 63 3.98 3.96 9.13
CA ILE A 63 3.99 2.82 8.20
C ILE A 63 3.14 1.66 8.73
N ILE A 64 2.20 1.19 7.91
CA ILE A 64 1.37 0.01 8.15
C ILE A 64 1.89 -1.20 7.37
N SER A 65 2.20 -1.01 6.07
CA SER A 65 2.74 -2.06 5.22
C SER A 65 3.76 -1.52 4.23
N THR A 66 4.65 -2.36 3.75
CA THR A 66 5.63 -1.98 2.73
C THR A 66 6.09 -3.17 1.90
N ASN A 67 6.30 -2.92 0.61
CA ASN A 67 7.11 -3.79 -0.23
C ASN A 67 8.59 -3.65 0.13
N SER A 68 9.36 -4.71 -0.05
CA SER A 68 10.78 -4.75 0.27
C SER A 68 11.59 -5.25 -0.94
N PRO A 69 12.84 -4.79 -1.14
CA PRO A 69 13.74 -5.34 -2.14
C PRO A 69 14.17 -6.79 -1.86
N ARG A 70 13.83 -7.33 -0.69
CA ARG A 70 14.11 -8.73 -0.36
C ARG A 70 13.30 -9.68 -1.25
N ARG A 71 13.91 -10.80 -1.62
CA ARG A 71 13.26 -11.81 -2.47
C ARG A 71 11.91 -12.24 -1.89
N ARG A 72 10.87 -12.29 -2.73
CA ARG A 72 9.48 -12.66 -2.39
C ARG A 72 8.74 -11.68 -1.46
N MET A 73 9.33 -10.52 -1.15
CA MET A 73 8.69 -9.49 -0.34
C MET A 73 8.29 -8.26 -1.17
N HIS A 74 8.08 -8.45 -2.47
CA HIS A 74 7.64 -7.43 -3.40
C HIS A 74 6.57 -7.99 -4.35
N ARG A 75 5.48 -7.25 -4.49
CA ARG A 75 4.42 -7.54 -5.44
C ARG A 75 3.91 -6.23 -6.04
N ILE A 76 3.97 -6.13 -7.37
CA ILE A 76 3.48 -4.95 -8.11
C ILE A 76 1.98 -4.78 -7.86
N GLY A 77 1.54 -3.55 -7.64
CA GLY A 77 0.15 -3.20 -7.33
C GLY A 77 -0.26 -3.40 -5.89
N SER A 78 0.55 -4.08 -5.05
CA SER A 78 0.29 -4.18 -3.61
C SER A 78 0.99 -3.07 -2.83
N SER A 79 0.53 -2.82 -1.61
CA SER A 79 1.20 -1.99 -0.62
C SER A 79 2.21 -2.76 0.24
N GLY A 80 2.52 -4.01 -0.15
CA GLY A 80 3.46 -4.87 0.55
C GLY A 80 2.84 -5.66 1.70
N THR A 81 3.69 -6.18 2.58
CA THR A 81 3.27 -6.92 3.77
C THR A 81 3.22 -6.02 5.01
N PRO A 82 2.33 -6.28 5.98
CA PRO A 82 2.31 -5.54 7.23
C PRO A 82 3.66 -5.53 7.93
N VAL A 83 4.02 -4.39 8.54
CA VAL A 83 5.23 -4.28 9.36
C VAL A 83 4.98 -4.90 10.74
N THR A 84 6.02 -5.50 11.32
CA THR A 84 5.95 -6.11 12.66
C THR A 84 6.59 -5.18 13.71
N PRO A 85 6.13 -5.19 14.95
CA PRO A 85 5.00 -5.95 15.51
C PRO A 85 3.67 -5.18 15.41
N MET A 86 2.75 -5.64 14.58
CA MET A 86 1.43 -5.03 14.43
C MET A 86 0.43 -6.09 13.95
N ASP A 87 -0.78 -6.07 14.51
CA ASP A 87 -1.92 -6.84 14.02
C ASP A 87 -2.65 -6.04 12.94
N LEU A 88 -3.03 -6.69 11.84
CA LEU A 88 -3.85 -6.12 10.77
C LEU A 88 -4.99 -7.07 10.46
N ARG A 89 -6.21 -6.52 10.33
CA ARG A 89 -7.42 -7.26 9.92
C ARG A 89 -8.18 -6.50 8.86
N ILE A 90 -9.03 -7.22 8.16
CA ILE A 90 -10.01 -6.68 7.23
C ILE A 90 -11.39 -6.96 7.81
N LEU A 91 -12.20 -5.92 8.00
CA LEU A 91 -13.52 -6.03 8.62
C LEU A 91 -14.64 -5.65 7.64
N ASP A 92 -15.81 -6.29 7.80
CA ASP A 92 -17.04 -5.86 7.16
C ASP A 92 -17.67 -4.64 7.87
N GLU A 93 -18.81 -4.17 7.37
CA GLU A 93 -19.57 -3.04 7.93
C GLU A 93 -20.11 -3.30 9.34
N ASN A 94 -20.22 -4.58 9.73
CA ASN A 94 -20.69 -5.03 11.05
C ASN A 94 -19.52 -5.27 12.03
N GLY A 95 -18.27 -4.98 11.62
CA GLY A 95 -17.07 -5.21 12.41
C GLY A 95 -16.63 -6.68 12.49
N ARG A 96 -17.10 -7.54 11.60
CA ARG A 96 -16.70 -8.95 11.53
C ARG A 96 -15.48 -9.11 10.65
N GLU A 97 -14.54 -9.92 11.10
CA GLU A 97 -13.34 -10.21 10.33
C GLU A 97 -13.66 -11.00 9.07
N LEU A 98 -13.12 -10.55 7.94
CA LEU A 98 -13.30 -11.14 6.63
C LEU A 98 -12.13 -12.06 6.26
N PRO A 99 -12.39 -13.13 5.50
CA PRO A 99 -11.33 -14.01 5.00
C PRO A 99 -10.44 -13.28 3.98
N ASN A 100 -9.23 -13.77 3.82
CA ASN A 100 -8.29 -13.26 2.82
C ASN A 100 -8.92 -13.24 1.42
N GLY A 101 -8.55 -12.24 0.63
CA GLY A 101 -9.11 -11.97 -0.70
C GLY A 101 -10.43 -11.19 -0.69
N THR A 102 -11.07 -11.03 0.47
CA THR A 102 -12.33 -10.27 0.60
C THR A 102 -12.06 -8.82 0.95
N LYS A 103 -12.74 -7.91 0.28
CA LYS A 103 -12.59 -6.46 0.46
C LYS A 103 -13.37 -5.99 1.69
N GLY A 104 -12.74 -5.16 2.52
CA GLY A 104 -13.36 -4.55 3.69
C GLY A 104 -12.51 -3.42 4.25
N GLU A 105 -12.89 -2.89 5.41
CA GLU A 105 -12.13 -1.86 6.10
C GLU A 105 -10.83 -2.43 6.66
N ILE A 106 -9.72 -1.74 6.39
CA ILE A 106 -8.43 -2.06 7.00
C ILE A 106 -8.43 -1.54 8.43
N VAL A 107 -8.21 -2.42 9.41
CA VAL A 107 -8.01 -2.04 10.80
C VAL A 107 -6.69 -2.57 11.33
N ILE A 108 -6.06 -1.82 12.21
CA ILE A 108 -4.76 -2.19 12.78
C ILE A 108 -4.73 -2.01 14.29
N ARG A 109 -3.87 -2.79 14.94
CA ARG A 109 -3.57 -2.69 16.36
C ARG A 109 -2.09 -2.93 16.60
N GLY A 110 -1.43 -2.06 17.36
CA GLY A 110 -0.02 -2.17 17.68
C GLY A 110 0.51 -0.94 18.40
N GLU A 111 1.76 -1.00 18.81
CA GLU A 111 2.44 0.11 19.50
C GLU A 111 2.65 1.34 18.62
N ASN A 112 2.54 1.18 17.31
CA ASN A 112 2.63 2.25 16.32
C ASN A 112 1.32 3.05 16.17
N VAL A 113 0.22 2.60 16.77
CA VAL A 113 -1.06 3.34 16.75
C VAL A 113 -1.00 4.53 17.69
N MET A 114 -1.47 5.69 17.24
CA MET A 114 -1.53 6.92 18.03
C MET A 114 -2.30 6.73 19.33
N ALA A 115 -1.91 7.44 20.38
CA ALA A 115 -2.65 7.45 21.64
C ALA A 115 -3.99 8.19 21.52
N CYS A 116 -4.01 9.35 20.83
CA CYS A 116 -5.21 10.15 20.63
C CYS A 116 -5.00 11.28 19.62
N TYR A 117 -6.10 11.87 19.15
CA TYR A 117 -6.07 13.20 18.55
C TYR A 117 -6.02 14.27 19.64
N TRP A 118 -5.09 15.21 19.49
CA TRP A 118 -4.89 16.27 20.47
C TRP A 118 -6.16 17.11 20.66
N LYS A 119 -6.63 17.22 21.91
CA LYS A 119 -7.85 17.97 22.31
C LYS A 119 -9.12 17.56 21.54
N ASN A 120 -9.15 16.36 20.95
CA ASN A 120 -10.33 15.86 20.23
C ASN A 120 -10.65 14.41 20.67
N PRO A 121 -11.23 14.22 21.86
CA PRO A 121 -11.55 12.90 22.37
C PRO A 121 -12.70 12.21 21.60
N GLU A 122 -13.56 12.98 20.95
CA GLU A 122 -14.65 12.42 20.14
C GLU A 122 -14.10 11.74 18.90
N ALA A 123 -13.32 12.45 18.09
CA ALA A 123 -12.67 11.86 16.92
C ALA A 123 -11.75 10.67 17.31
N THR A 124 -11.10 10.72 18.48
CA THR A 124 -10.30 9.61 18.98
C THR A 124 -11.14 8.36 19.21
N ARG A 125 -12.30 8.49 19.88
CA ARG A 125 -13.21 7.36 20.12
C ARG A 125 -13.84 6.80 18.85
N GLU A 126 -14.08 7.65 17.85
CA GLU A 126 -14.57 7.22 16.55
C GLU A 126 -13.54 6.43 15.75
N THR A 127 -12.26 6.84 15.87
CA THR A 127 -11.17 6.28 15.07
C THR A 127 -10.50 5.08 15.75
N VAL A 128 -10.33 5.12 17.07
CA VAL A 128 -9.74 4.01 17.85
C VAL A 128 -10.83 3.37 18.71
N ARG A 129 -11.20 2.13 18.37
CA ARG A 129 -12.28 1.39 19.03
C ARG A 129 -11.72 0.06 19.53
N ASP A 130 -11.88 -0.23 20.80
CA ASP A 130 -11.42 -1.47 21.46
C ASP A 130 -9.92 -1.79 21.16
N GLY A 131 -9.10 -0.73 21.07
CA GLY A 131 -7.67 -0.82 20.78
C GLY A 131 -7.34 -1.01 19.29
N TRP A 132 -8.32 -0.99 18.38
CA TRP A 132 -8.14 -1.05 16.95
C TRP A 132 -8.30 0.34 16.32
N LEU A 133 -7.32 0.73 15.51
CA LEU A 133 -7.41 1.90 14.64
C LEU A 133 -8.21 1.52 13.39
N HIS A 134 -9.36 2.16 13.22
CA HIS A 134 -10.17 2.12 12.01
C HIS A 134 -9.62 3.11 11.01
N THR A 135 -8.96 2.63 9.96
CA THR A 135 -8.27 3.51 9.01
C THR A 135 -9.21 4.27 8.09
N GLY A 136 -10.43 3.77 7.93
CA GLY A 136 -11.39 4.26 6.94
C GLY A 136 -10.97 3.96 5.50
N ASP A 137 -9.95 3.13 5.29
CA ASP A 137 -9.50 2.71 3.98
C ASP A 137 -9.99 1.31 3.66
N LEU A 138 -10.35 1.10 2.39
CA LEU A 138 -10.78 -0.16 1.82
C LEU A 138 -9.57 -0.94 1.33
N GLY A 139 -9.52 -2.23 1.65
CA GLY A 139 -8.47 -3.11 1.13
C GLY A 139 -8.77 -4.59 1.34
N TYR A 140 -7.81 -5.42 1.03
CA TYR A 140 -7.83 -6.85 1.31
C TYR A 140 -6.41 -7.40 1.50
N LEU A 141 -6.30 -8.49 2.26
CA LEU A 141 -5.08 -9.29 2.35
C LEU A 141 -5.16 -10.50 1.41
N THR A 142 -4.04 -10.87 0.82
CA THR A 142 -3.90 -12.14 0.12
C THR A 142 -3.46 -13.25 1.08
N ASP A 143 -3.62 -14.53 0.70
CA ASP A 143 -3.22 -15.68 1.54
C ASP A 143 -1.72 -15.69 1.88
N ASP A 144 -0.90 -15.09 1.07
CA ASP A 144 0.53 -14.90 1.31
C ASP A 144 0.89 -13.55 1.97
N GLY A 145 -0.12 -12.86 2.52
CA GLY A 145 0.02 -11.71 3.42
C GLY A 145 0.29 -10.36 2.75
N PHE A 146 0.09 -10.21 1.43
CA PHE A 146 0.20 -8.91 0.79
C PHE A 146 -1.08 -8.10 0.95
N LEU A 147 -0.93 -6.84 1.37
CA LEU A 147 -2.02 -5.88 1.46
C LEU A 147 -2.23 -5.15 0.13
N TYR A 148 -3.48 -5.08 -0.30
CA TYR A 148 -3.92 -4.24 -1.40
C TYR A 148 -4.87 -3.18 -0.87
N VAL A 149 -4.47 -1.92 -0.94
CA VAL A 149 -5.30 -0.75 -0.61
C VAL A 149 -6.02 -0.31 -1.87
N LEU A 150 -7.34 -0.12 -1.80
CA LEU A 150 -8.19 0.14 -2.96
C LEU A 150 -8.76 1.57 -2.98
N GLY A 151 -8.72 2.26 -1.84
CA GLY A 151 -9.28 3.60 -1.69
C GLY A 151 -9.93 3.79 -0.33
N ARG A 152 -10.92 4.70 -0.24
CA ARG A 152 -11.65 4.96 1.01
C ARG A 152 -12.83 4.01 1.16
N PHE A 153 -13.00 3.44 2.36
CA PHE A 153 -14.08 2.49 2.67
C PHE A 153 -15.47 3.13 2.51
N LYS A 154 -15.68 4.34 3.02
CA LYS A 154 -16.95 5.07 2.88
C LYS A 154 -17.33 5.40 1.43
N SER A 155 -16.38 5.55 0.53
CA SER A 155 -16.66 5.84 -0.88
C SER A 155 -17.29 4.64 -1.61
N LEU A 156 -17.10 3.43 -1.11
CA LEU A 156 -17.70 2.21 -1.68
C LEU A 156 -19.18 2.06 -1.27
N LEU A 157 -19.52 2.45 -0.04
CA LEU A 157 -20.90 2.41 0.47
C LEU A 157 -21.82 3.33 -0.35
N ILE A 158 -21.32 4.50 -0.74
CA ILE A 158 -22.07 5.46 -1.59
C ILE A 158 -22.26 4.88 -3.01
N ALA A 159 -21.31 4.11 -3.52
CA ALA A 159 -21.42 3.49 -4.85
C ALA A 159 -22.42 2.33 -4.91
N SER A 160 -22.68 1.63 -3.78
CA SER A 160 -23.67 0.55 -3.69
C SER A 160 -25.10 1.08 -3.66
N ASP A 161 -25.32 2.33 -3.20
CA ASP A 161 -26.63 3.00 -3.14
C ASP A 161 -26.94 3.84 -4.40
N GLY A 162 -26.09 3.78 -5.44
CA GLY A 162 -26.41 4.28 -6.78
C GLY A 162 -26.26 5.80 -6.99
N GLU A 163 -25.71 6.55 -6.05
CA GLU A 163 -25.41 7.97 -6.25
C GLU A 163 -23.92 8.21 -6.54
N LYS A 164 -23.65 8.76 -7.72
CA LYS A 164 -22.33 9.28 -8.10
C LYS A 164 -22.08 10.62 -7.46
N TYR A 165 -20.99 10.73 -6.71
CA TYR A 165 -20.36 12.02 -6.44
C TYR A 165 -18.99 12.08 -7.14
N SER A 166 -18.91 13.07 -8.05
CA SER A 166 -17.70 13.51 -8.77
C SER A 166 -16.70 14.19 -7.85
#